data_b7373086a70c0973eb98e1a947c2cac0
#
_entry.id   b7373086a70c0973eb98e1a947c2cac0
#
_cell.length_a   1.000
_cell.length_b   1.000
_cell.length_c   1.000
_cell.angle_alpha   90.00
_cell.angle_beta   90.00
_cell.angle_gamma   90.00
#
_symmetry.space_group_name_H-M   'P 1'
#
loop_
_entity.id
_entity.type
_entity.pdbx_description
1 polymer ?
#
loop_
_entity_poly.entity_id
_entity_poly.type
_entity_poly.pdbx_seq_one_letter_code
_entity_poly.pdbx_strand_id
1 'polypeptide(L)'
;MSLGAAFRYRGHMTTPNATLRAVRTSMLLSQDEFAKAIKEAGEGAGQPNDATKRLVQRWESGTTAAPRPVYARALEVVTGMPIDSLGFTNPVMARVADDGSGGHDVHPSLEGIAAPRPGPTPQTSARANYSGVWLSRYEYFSSGRDSSFVGQHYVVVLQHGNRLSVHSTPQGCSNANSPLSMDLTVDGSVVTGTWVETTAKDGYYRGARYHGAIQMLVEPTGTRMAGKWTGFGKDMDVNTGPWELRLQDASTNQATVAQYNRPPQ
;
A
#
# COMPACT_ATOMS: atom_id res chain seq x y z
N MET A 1 21.24 46.60 35.40
CA MET A 1 21.53 45.84 34.15
C MET A 1 20.84 44.49 34.28
N SER A 2 19.69 44.36 33.64
CA SER A 2 18.86 43.13 33.71
C SER A 2 18.94 42.42 32.36
N LEU A 3 19.53 41.23 32.35
CA LEU A 3 19.55 40.38 31.15
C LEU A 3 18.24 39.58 31.11
N GLY A 4 17.36 39.92 30.17
CA GLY A 4 16.16 39.17 29.85
C GLY A 4 16.53 37.88 29.11
N ALA A 5 16.24 36.74 29.72
CA ALA A 5 16.33 35.41 29.08
C ALA A 5 15.19 35.28 28.06
N ALA A 6 15.51 35.29 26.78
CA ALA A 6 14.58 34.96 25.71
C ALA A 6 14.33 33.46 25.70
N PHE A 7 13.14 33.05 26.16
CA PHE A 7 12.64 31.68 26.04
C PHE A 7 12.33 31.41 24.56
N ARG A 8 13.18 30.68 23.87
CA ARG A 8 12.90 30.18 22.52
C ARG A 8 11.92 29.03 22.61
N TYR A 9 10.70 29.28 22.26
CA TYR A 9 9.66 28.26 22.01
C TYR A 9 10.13 27.40 20.84
N ARG A 10 10.64 26.18 21.08
CA ARG A 10 10.82 25.17 20.04
C ARG A 10 9.45 24.64 19.65
N GLY A 11 8.85 25.21 18.63
CA GLY A 11 7.66 24.65 18.01
C GLY A 11 8.00 23.24 17.51
N HIS A 12 7.32 22.23 18.04
CA HIS A 12 7.34 20.88 17.47
C HIS A 12 6.74 20.99 16.06
N MET A 13 7.56 20.81 15.04
CA MET A 13 7.09 20.68 13.67
C MET A 13 6.35 19.33 13.58
N THR A 14 5.03 19.36 13.60
CA THR A 14 4.20 18.18 13.40
C THR A 14 4.24 17.80 11.93
N THR A 15 4.60 16.56 11.62
CA THR A 15 4.58 16.03 10.25
C THR A 15 3.16 15.65 9.89
N PRO A 16 2.54 16.24 8.84
CA PRO A 16 1.19 15.89 8.42
C PRO A 16 1.07 14.40 8.05
N ASN A 17 -0.02 13.77 8.46
CA ASN A 17 -0.36 12.41 8.07
C ASN A 17 -1.00 12.41 6.66
N ALA A 18 -0.14 12.47 5.64
CA ALA A 18 -0.55 12.48 4.25
C ALA A 18 -1.21 11.15 3.83
N THR A 19 -0.84 10.03 4.47
CA THR A 19 -1.39 8.70 4.19
C THR A 19 -2.86 8.63 4.55
N LEU A 20 -3.24 9.02 5.76
CA LEU A 20 -4.65 9.02 6.18
C LEU A 20 -5.50 9.93 5.28
N ARG A 21 -4.97 11.11 4.94
CA ARG A 21 -5.64 12.03 4.02
C ARG A 21 -5.83 11.42 2.64
N ALA A 22 -4.83 10.73 2.09
CA ALA A 22 -4.91 10.05 0.80
C ALA A 22 -5.96 8.94 0.81
N VAL A 23 -5.98 8.11 1.87
CA VAL A 23 -6.98 7.04 2.06
C VAL A 23 -8.39 7.62 2.09
N ARG A 24 -8.66 8.63 2.91
CA ARG A 24 -9.97 9.27 2.95
C ARG A 24 -10.38 9.83 1.59
N THR A 25 -9.45 10.51 0.91
CA THR A 25 -9.74 11.11 -0.40
C THR A 25 -10.01 10.06 -1.48
N SER A 26 -9.31 8.92 -1.43
CA SER A 26 -9.56 7.79 -2.35
C SER A 26 -10.95 7.17 -2.15
N MET A 27 -11.48 7.27 -0.93
CA MET A 27 -12.86 6.87 -0.61
C MET A 27 -13.91 7.91 -1.04
N LEU A 28 -13.49 9.04 -1.61
CA LEU A 28 -14.32 10.19 -2.01
C LEU A 28 -15.09 10.82 -0.84
N LEU A 29 -14.58 10.67 0.38
CA LEU A 29 -15.22 11.22 1.58
C LEU A 29 -14.62 12.57 1.97
N SER A 30 -15.48 13.52 2.32
CA SER A 30 -15.08 14.72 3.05
C SER A 30 -14.62 14.35 4.47
N GLN A 31 -13.93 15.24 5.16
CA GLN A 31 -13.53 14.99 6.56
C GLN A 31 -14.72 14.77 7.50
N ASP A 32 -15.86 15.37 7.19
CA ASP A 32 -17.08 15.23 7.98
C ASP A 32 -17.75 13.87 7.74
N GLU A 33 -17.87 13.46 6.49
CA GLU A 33 -18.39 12.13 6.12
C GLU A 33 -17.50 11.01 6.64
N PHE A 34 -16.18 11.19 6.60
CA PHE A 34 -15.24 10.21 7.14
C PHE A 34 -15.39 10.10 8.68
N ALA A 35 -15.56 11.21 9.38
CA ALA A 35 -15.84 11.18 10.82
C ALA A 35 -17.15 10.46 11.14
N LYS A 36 -18.19 10.67 10.32
CA LYS A 36 -19.47 9.99 10.45
C LYS A 36 -19.32 8.49 10.22
N ALA A 37 -18.61 8.07 9.18
CA ALA A 37 -18.33 6.65 8.91
C ALA A 37 -17.58 5.97 10.07
N ILE A 38 -16.59 6.65 10.68
CA ILE A 38 -15.87 6.15 11.85
C ILE A 38 -16.80 5.96 13.06
N LYS A 39 -17.72 6.89 13.26
CA LYS A 39 -18.71 6.81 14.34
C LYS A 39 -19.66 5.62 14.14
N GLU A 40 -20.23 5.48 12.95
CA GLU A 40 -21.10 4.37 12.56
C GLU A 40 -20.39 3.00 12.68
N ALA A 41 -19.12 2.91 12.24
CA ALA A 41 -18.33 1.71 12.40
C ALA A 41 -18.08 1.33 13.87
N GLY A 42 -17.86 2.33 14.73
CA GLY A 42 -17.73 2.10 16.17
C GLY A 42 -19.03 1.61 16.81
N GLU A 43 -20.16 2.18 16.42
CA GLU A 43 -21.48 1.74 16.87
C GLU A 43 -21.76 0.30 16.43
N GLY A 44 -21.50 -0.01 15.15
CA GLY A 44 -21.68 -1.37 14.59
C GLY A 44 -20.76 -2.43 15.22
N ALA A 45 -19.59 -2.04 15.71
CA ALA A 45 -18.64 -2.91 16.42
C ALA A 45 -18.91 -3.00 17.93
N GLY A 46 -19.99 -2.40 18.45
CA GLY A 46 -20.30 -2.37 19.87
C GLY A 46 -19.34 -1.50 20.71
N GLN A 47 -18.57 -0.60 20.06
CA GLN A 47 -17.65 0.35 20.68
C GLN A 47 -17.94 1.77 20.17
N PRO A 48 -19.01 2.41 20.64
CA PRO A 48 -19.38 3.77 20.24
C PRO A 48 -18.23 4.75 20.45
N ASN A 49 -18.09 5.70 19.55
CA ASN A 49 -17.08 6.75 19.63
C ASN A 49 -17.69 8.10 19.22
N ASP A 50 -16.97 9.18 19.51
CA ASP A 50 -17.37 10.56 19.27
C ASP A 50 -16.53 11.22 18.17
N ALA A 51 -16.18 10.47 17.12
CA ALA A 51 -15.40 10.98 15.99
C ALA A 51 -16.06 12.24 15.39
N THR A 52 -15.25 13.26 15.16
CA THR A 52 -15.67 14.55 14.60
C THR A 52 -14.73 14.99 13.49
N LYS A 53 -15.20 15.85 12.59
CA LYS A 53 -14.37 16.51 11.58
C LYS A 53 -13.07 17.09 12.17
N ARG A 54 -13.15 17.76 13.33
CA ARG A 54 -12.00 18.35 14.01
C ARG A 54 -10.98 17.30 14.44
N LEU A 55 -11.44 16.12 14.83
CA LEU A 55 -10.55 15.00 15.18
C LEU A 55 -9.83 14.47 13.93
N VAL A 56 -10.53 14.29 12.82
CA VAL A 56 -9.94 13.90 11.52
C VAL A 56 -8.89 14.93 11.08
N GLN A 57 -9.20 16.23 11.18
CA GLN A 57 -8.24 17.31 10.87
C GLN A 57 -6.97 17.22 11.72
N ARG A 58 -7.09 16.93 13.01
CA ARG A 58 -5.93 16.77 13.91
C ARG A 58 -5.09 15.56 13.57
N TRP A 59 -5.70 14.48 13.11
CA TRP A 59 -4.98 13.31 12.61
C TRP A 59 -4.24 13.63 11.31
N GLU A 60 -4.92 14.22 10.33
CA GLU A 60 -4.33 14.58 9.04
C GLU A 60 -3.25 15.66 9.14
N SER A 61 -3.35 16.58 10.07
CA SER A 61 -2.32 17.60 10.33
C SER A 61 -1.12 17.07 11.12
N GLY A 62 -1.16 15.83 11.62
CA GLY A 62 -0.13 15.26 12.48
C GLY A 62 -0.13 15.80 13.92
N THR A 63 -1.08 16.67 14.28
CA THR A 63 -1.22 17.21 15.65
C THR A 63 -1.48 16.10 16.67
N THR A 64 -2.09 14.99 16.24
CA THR A 64 -2.30 13.78 17.03
C THR A 64 -1.54 12.65 16.37
N ALA A 65 -0.47 12.17 17.00
CA ALA A 65 0.44 11.18 16.44
C ALA A 65 -0.18 9.77 16.32
N ALA A 66 -1.12 9.41 17.19
CA ALA A 66 -1.83 8.13 17.16
C ALA A 66 -3.27 8.28 17.67
N PRO A 67 -4.24 7.55 17.09
CA PRO A 67 -5.60 7.52 17.60
C PRO A 67 -5.68 6.66 18.87
N ARG A 68 -6.69 6.93 19.71
CA ARG A 68 -7.02 6.03 20.82
C ARG A 68 -7.53 4.68 20.28
N PRO A 69 -7.41 3.56 21.03
CA PRO A 69 -7.79 2.23 20.55
C PRO A 69 -9.22 2.13 19.97
N VAL A 70 -10.17 2.84 20.54
CA VAL A 70 -11.57 2.86 20.06
C VAL A 70 -11.70 3.45 18.65
N TYR A 71 -10.92 4.48 18.33
CA TYR A 71 -10.90 5.04 16.98
C TYR A 71 -10.02 4.21 16.04
N ALA A 72 -8.93 3.59 16.53
CA ALA A 72 -8.07 2.75 15.72
C ALA A 72 -8.87 1.59 15.11
N ARG A 73 -9.65 0.87 15.91
CA ARG A 73 -10.52 -0.21 15.42
C ARG A 73 -11.58 0.27 14.43
N ALA A 74 -12.22 1.41 14.72
CA ALA A 74 -13.21 1.98 13.81
C ALA A 74 -12.57 2.44 12.48
N LEU A 75 -11.36 3.00 12.52
CA LEU A 75 -10.57 3.36 11.33
C LEU A 75 -10.24 2.12 10.48
N GLU A 76 -9.81 1.02 11.10
CA GLU A 76 -9.54 -0.24 10.42
C GLU A 76 -10.80 -0.80 9.73
N VAL A 77 -11.95 -0.72 10.38
CA VAL A 77 -13.23 -1.14 9.79
C VAL A 77 -13.61 -0.27 8.59
N VAL A 78 -13.51 1.06 8.73
CA VAL A 78 -13.90 2.00 7.66
C VAL A 78 -12.95 1.92 6.47
N THR A 79 -11.65 1.83 6.72
CA THR A 79 -10.63 1.89 5.67
C THR A 79 -10.28 0.52 5.10
N GLY A 80 -10.60 -0.56 5.81
CA GLY A 80 -10.15 -1.91 5.49
C GLY A 80 -8.63 -2.10 5.64
N MET A 81 -7.94 -1.16 6.30
CA MET A 81 -6.48 -1.14 6.44
C MET A 81 -6.06 -1.21 7.90
N PRO A 82 -4.97 -1.92 8.24
CA PRO A 82 -4.40 -1.92 9.59
C PRO A 82 -4.00 -0.50 9.99
N ILE A 83 -4.13 -0.18 11.27
CA ILE A 83 -3.83 1.18 11.80
C ILE A 83 -2.41 1.64 11.51
N ASP A 84 -1.44 0.71 11.53
CA ASP A 84 -0.04 0.98 11.23
C ASP A 84 0.18 1.40 9.75
N SER A 85 -0.73 1.01 8.87
CA SER A 85 -0.73 1.38 7.45
C SER A 85 -1.37 2.75 7.18
N LEU A 86 -2.04 3.35 8.15
CA LEU A 86 -2.71 4.65 8.03
C LEU A 86 -1.80 5.84 8.34
N GLY A 87 -0.48 5.62 8.46
CA GLY A 87 0.51 6.68 8.64
C GLY A 87 0.56 7.31 10.04
N PHE A 88 0.00 6.64 11.04
CA PHE A 88 0.17 7.04 12.43
C PHE A 88 1.54 6.59 12.95
N THR A 89 2.26 7.50 13.62
CA THR A 89 3.53 7.16 14.29
C THR A 89 3.24 6.38 15.56
N ASN A 90 3.68 5.12 15.59
CA ASN A 90 3.53 4.29 16.77
C ASN A 90 4.59 4.70 17.82
N PRO A 91 4.22 5.23 19.01
CA PRO A 91 5.19 5.67 20.00
C PRO A 91 6.02 4.54 20.60
N VAL A 92 5.65 3.27 20.37
CA VAL A 92 6.39 2.10 20.84
C VAL A 92 7.68 1.90 20.03
N MET A 93 7.69 2.24 18.73
CA MET A 93 8.88 2.12 17.88
C MET A 93 9.86 3.30 18.07
N ALA A 94 9.40 4.46 18.55
CA ALA A 94 10.26 5.61 18.82
C ALA A 94 11.13 5.43 20.08
N ARG A 95 10.80 4.50 20.98
CA ARG A 95 11.59 4.23 22.21
C ARG A 95 12.76 3.27 21.99
N VAL A 96 12.81 2.55 20.88
CA VAL A 96 13.92 1.62 20.59
C VAL A 96 15.14 2.33 19.97
N ALA A 97 14.98 3.60 19.56
CA ALA A 97 16.06 4.36 18.93
C ALA A 97 16.87 5.24 19.89
N ASP A 98 16.50 5.36 21.17
CA ASP A 98 17.12 6.31 22.12
C ASP A 98 17.69 5.67 23.42
N ASP A 99 17.88 4.35 23.44
CA ASP A 99 18.51 3.69 24.60
C ASP A 99 19.80 2.96 24.17
N GLY A 100 20.77 3.75 23.77
CA GLY A 100 22.13 3.33 23.41
C GLY A 100 23.17 3.92 24.34
N SER A 101 23.20 3.56 25.62
CA SER A 101 24.45 3.60 26.38
C SER A 101 24.35 2.77 27.68
N GLY A 102 25.23 1.81 27.83
CA GLY A 102 25.64 1.31 29.13
C GLY A 102 25.69 -0.18 29.33
N GLY A 103 26.85 -0.78 29.07
CA GLY A 103 27.52 -1.60 30.09
C GLY A 103 27.42 -3.14 30.05
N HIS A 104 28.53 -3.71 29.64
CA HIS A 104 29.24 -4.91 30.15
C HIS A 104 28.75 -6.33 29.86
N ASP A 105 29.63 -6.97 29.06
CA ASP A 105 30.26 -8.31 29.24
C ASP A 105 29.39 -9.58 29.10
N VAL A 106 29.63 -10.37 28.10
CA VAL A 106 30.44 -11.61 28.07
C VAL A 106 30.40 -12.21 26.65
N HIS A 107 31.58 -12.34 26.05
CA HIS A 107 31.84 -13.10 24.81
C HIS A 107 31.69 -14.60 25.02
N PRO A 108 31.35 -15.38 23.98
CA PRO A 108 32.38 -16.22 23.38
C PRO A 108 32.60 -15.93 21.88
N SER A 109 33.87 -15.86 21.56
CA SER A 109 34.42 -15.69 20.22
C SER A 109 33.97 -16.80 19.26
N LEU A 110 33.40 -16.40 18.11
CA LEU A 110 33.44 -17.18 16.89
C LEU A 110 34.28 -16.39 15.87
N GLU A 111 35.54 -16.78 15.77
CA GLU A 111 36.43 -16.33 14.70
C GLU A 111 35.93 -16.83 13.34
N GLY A 112 35.92 -15.94 12.35
CA GLY A 112 36.08 -16.35 10.98
C GLY A 112 34.93 -16.13 10.01
N ILE A 113 34.13 -15.01 10.11
CA ILE A 113 33.38 -14.52 8.95
C ILE A 113 33.70 -13.04 8.79
N ALA A 114 34.50 -12.71 7.76
CA ALA A 114 34.78 -11.34 7.38
C ALA A 114 33.48 -10.59 7.11
N ALA A 115 33.24 -9.52 7.83
CA ALA A 115 32.11 -8.60 7.57
C ALA A 115 32.17 -8.10 6.13
N PRO A 116 31.07 -8.08 5.38
CA PRO A 116 31.04 -7.47 4.06
C PRO A 116 31.39 -5.98 4.21
N ARG A 117 32.38 -5.53 3.43
CA ARG A 117 32.75 -4.11 3.33
C ARG A 117 31.48 -3.32 3.00
N PRO A 118 31.23 -2.14 3.64
CA PRO A 118 30.18 -1.26 3.20
C PRO A 118 30.43 -0.90 1.73
N GLY A 119 29.52 -1.35 0.88
CA GLY A 119 29.50 -0.95 -0.52
C GLY A 119 29.29 0.56 -0.64
N PRO A 120 29.63 1.17 -1.78
CA PRO A 120 29.42 2.60 -1.98
C PRO A 120 27.98 2.95 -1.65
N THR A 121 27.82 3.99 -0.83
CA THR A 121 26.50 4.57 -0.47
C THR A 121 25.69 4.72 -1.75
N PRO A 122 24.45 4.18 -1.84
CA PRO A 122 23.64 4.38 -3.03
C PRO A 122 23.50 5.88 -3.24
N GLN A 123 24.05 6.37 -4.33
CA GLN A 123 23.73 7.73 -4.80
C GLN A 123 22.21 7.78 -4.89
N THR A 124 21.62 8.83 -4.36
CA THR A 124 20.20 9.14 -4.42
C THR A 124 19.83 9.28 -5.90
N SER A 125 19.64 8.14 -6.57
CA SER A 125 19.01 8.10 -7.90
C SER A 125 17.68 8.78 -7.74
N ALA A 126 17.36 9.74 -8.57
CA ALA A 126 16.04 10.35 -8.64
C ALA A 126 15.04 9.19 -8.55
N ARG A 127 14.21 9.17 -7.49
CA ARG A 127 13.28 8.05 -7.24
C ARG A 127 12.46 7.88 -8.48
N ALA A 128 12.59 6.73 -9.14
CA ALA A 128 11.80 6.42 -10.31
C ALA A 128 10.33 6.54 -9.95
N ASN A 129 9.56 7.23 -10.79
CA ASN A 129 8.12 7.39 -10.62
C ASN A 129 7.42 6.35 -11.52
N TYR A 130 6.74 5.42 -10.91
CA TYR A 130 5.99 4.36 -11.60
C TYR A 130 4.50 4.68 -11.75
N SER A 131 4.06 5.88 -11.34
CA SER A 131 2.67 6.30 -11.57
C SER A 131 2.38 6.34 -13.07
N GLY A 132 1.20 5.85 -13.45
CA GLY A 132 0.80 5.77 -14.86
C GLY A 132 -0.28 4.72 -15.09
N VAL A 133 -0.66 4.56 -16.36
CA VAL A 133 -1.51 3.46 -16.81
C VAL A 133 -0.61 2.34 -17.33
N TRP A 134 -0.84 1.14 -16.84
CA TRP A 134 -0.06 -0.05 -17.16
C TRP A 134 -0.97 -1.15 -17.71
N LEU A 135 -0.44 -1.97 -18.61
CA LEU A 135 -1.05 -3.23 -18.99
C LEU A 135 -0.52 -4.33 -18.05
N SER A 136 -1.39 -4.88 -17.23
CA SER A 136 -1.15 -6.03 -16.36
C SER A 136 -1.50 -7.30 -17.13
N ARG A 137 -0.58 -8.27 -17.21
CA ARG A 137 -0.77 -9.58 -17.84
C ARG A 137 -0.25 -10.67 -16.90
N TYR A 138 -1.08 -11.67 -16.65
CA TYR A 138 -0.71 -12.83 -15.85
C TYR A 138 -1.24 -14.11 -16.45
N GLU A 139 -0.59 -15.22 -16.13
CA GLU A 139 -1.00 -16.55 -16.55
C GLU A 139 -1.43 -17.38 -15.35
N TYR A 140 -2.48 -18.15 -15.52
CA TYR A 140 -2.98 -19.05 -14.48
C TYR A 140 -3.50 -20.35 -15.07
N PHE A 141 -3.35 -21.43 -14.31
CA PHE A 141 -3.94 -22.71 -14.64
C PHE A 141 -5.30 -22.86 -13.94
N SER A 142 -6.31 -23.27 -14.68
CA SER A 142 -7.64 -23.55 -14.15
C SER A 142 -7.82 -25.06 -14.02
N SER A 143 -7.70 -25.60 -12.80
CA SER A 143 -7.90 -27.04 -12.54
C SER A 143 -9.30 -27.53 -12.94
N GLY A 144 -10.33 -26.69 -12.79
CA GLY A 144 -11.70 -27.05 -13.18
C GLY A 144 -11.94 -27.07 -14.70
N ARG A 145 -11.03 -26.48 -15.51
CA ARG A 145 -11.08 -26.49 -16.99
C ARG A 145 -9.90 -27.20 -17.61
N ASP A 146 -8.97 -27.70 -16.81
CA ASP A 146 -7.73 -28.39 -17.20
C ASP A 146 -6.94 -27.64 -18.29
N SER A 147 -6.82 -26.32 -18.15
CA SER A 147 -6.22 -25.45 -19.16
C SER A 147 -5.59 -24.21 -18.55
N SER A 148 -4.57 -23.70 -19.24
CA SER A 148 -3.93 -22.42 -18.92
C SER A 148 -4.64 -21.26 -19.59
N PHE A 149 -4.75 -20.15 -18.89
CA PHE A 149 -5.41 -18.91 -19.33
C PHE A 149 -4.53 -17.71 -19.07
N VAL A 150 -4.79 -16.65 -19.82
CA VAL A 150 -4.16 -15.35 -19.65
C VAL A 150 -5.21 -14.34 -19.19
N GLY A 151 -4.95 -13.68 -18.07
CA GLY A 151 -5.70 -12.53 -17.62
C GLY A 151 -4.97 -11.25 -18.01
N GLN A 152 -5.71 -10.24 -18.45
CA GLN A 152 -5.17 -8.93 -18.79
C GLN A 152 -6.07 -7.82 -18.24
N HIS A 153 -5.43 -6.75 -17.71
CA HIS A 153 -6.10 -5.57 -17.19
C HIS A 153 -5.32 -4.32 -17.54
N TYR A 154 -6.00 -3.27 -17.98
CA TYR A 154 -5.43 -1.93 -17.82
C TYR A 154 -5.58 -1.52 -16.36
N VAL A 155 -4.48 -1.17 -15.74
CA VAL A 155 -4.42 -0.77 -14.33
C VAL A 155 -3.82 0.62 -14.20
N VAL A 156 -4.33 1.39 -13.27
CA VAL A 156 -3.75 2.65 -12.83
C VAL A 156 -2.83 2.36 -11.66
N VAL A 157 -1.57 2.72 -11.79
CA VAL A 157 -0.56 2.65 -10.72
C VAL A 157 -0.38 4.05 -10.16
N LEU A 158 -0.53 4.20 -8.86
CA LEU A 158 -0.28 5.44 -8.12
C LEU A 158 0.86 5.19 -7.13
N GLN A 159 1.94 5.96 -7.26
CA GLN A 159 3.09 5.85 -6.36
C GLN A 159 3.08 6.92 -5.27
N HIS A 160 3.26 6.48 -4.03
CA HIS A 160 3.44 7.33 -2.86
C HIS A 160 4.69 6.88 -2.09
N GLY A 161 5.79 7.58 -2.29
CA GLY A 161 7.08 7.17 -1.73
C GLY A 161 7.55 5.85 -2.33
N ASN A 162 7.65 4.81 -1.51
CA ASN A 162 8.00 3.46 -1.94
C ASN A 162 6.77 2.53 -2.09
N ARG A 163 5.55 3.03 -1.94
CA ARG A 163 4.31 2.25 -2.10
C ARG A 163 3.67 2.51 -3.44
N LEU A 164 3.15 1.44 -4.05
CA LEU A 164 2.34 1.51 -5.26
C LEU A 164 0.95 0.96 -4.94
N SER A 165 -0.06 1.78 -5.17
CA SER A 165 -1.47 1.36 -5.18
C SER A 165 -1.89 1.12 -6.62
N VAL A 166 -2.42 -0.06 -6.92
CA VAL A 166 -2.75 -0.50 -8.27
C VAL A 166 -4.22 -0.90 -8.32
N HIS A 167 -4.97 -0.34 -9.28
CA HIS A 167 -6.37 -0.68 -9.50
C HIS A 167 -6.67 -0.80 -10.98
N SER A 168 -7.41 -1.84 -11.38
CA SER A 168 -7.90 -1.96 -12.76
C SER A 168 -8.92 -0.85 -13.07
N THR A 169 -8.92 -0.39 -14.33
CA THR A 169 -10.02 0.46 -14.81
C THR A 169 -11.30 -0.38 -14.89
N PRO A 170 -12.50 0.22 -14.70
CA PRO A 170 -13.74 -0.54 -14.58
C PRO A 170 -14.05 -1.45 -15.78
N GLN A 171 -13.71 -1.03 -16.99
CA GLN A 171 -13.90 -1.80 -18.23
C GLN A 171 -12.59 -2.32 -18.83
N GLY A 172 -11.48 -2.09 -18.17
CA GLY A 172 -10.13 -2.42 -18.63
C GLY A 172 -9.69 -3.87 -18.35
N CYS A 173 -10.62 -4.79 -18.28
CA CYS A 173 -10.35 -6.21 -17.99
C CYS A 173 -10.65 -7.08 -19.21
N SER A 174 -9.81 -8.05 -19.53
CA SER A 174 -10.08 -9.05 -20.58
C SER A 174 -11.31 -9.91 -20.25
N ASN A 175 -11.57 -10.14 -18.96
CA ASN A 175 -12.83 -10.70 -18.47
C ASN A 175 -13.66 -9.56 -17.88
N ALA A 176 -14.78 -9.22 -18.50
CA ALA A 176 -15.65 -8.15 -18.02
C ALA A 176 -15.99 -8.32 -16.54
N ASN A 177 -16.05 -7.21 -15.80
CA ASN A 177 -16.41 -7.18 -14.38
C ASN A 177 -15.51 -8.00 -13.44
N SER A 178 -14.23 -8.14 -13.75
CA SER A 178 -13.22 -8.78 -12.88
C SER A 178 -12.22 -7.74 -12.33
N PRO A 179 -12.61 -6.94 -11.33
CA PRO A 179 -11.72 -5.92 -10.78
C PRO A 179 -10.49 -6.54 -10.11
N LEU A 180 -9.32 -5.95 -10.41
CA LEU A 180 -8.02 -6.27 -9.85
C LEU A 180 -7.52 -5.10 -9.03
N SER A 181 -6.96 -5.38 -7.85
CA SER A 181 -6.21 -4.41 -7.04
C SER A 181 -4.92 -5.02 -6.51
N MET A 182 -3.89 -4.17 -6.30
CA MET A 182 -2.65 -4.59 -5.67
C MET A 182 -2.15 -3.50 -4.73
N ASP A 183 -1.54 -3.93 -3.62
CA ASP A 183 -0.77 -3.10 -2.71
C ASP A 183 0.68 -3.56 -2.73
N LEU A 184 1.56 -2.72 -3.27
CA LEU A 184 2.94 -3.08 -3.55
C LEU A 184 3.91 -2.13 -2.86
N THR A 185 5.10 -2.64 -2.54
CA THR A 185 6.23 -1.87 -2.02
C THR A 185 7.43 -2.04 -2.92
N VAL A 186 8.10 -0.93 -3.23
CA VAL A 186 9.32 -0.87 -4.05
C VAL A 186 10.54 -0.75 -3.14
N ASP A 187 11.50 -1.66 -3.31
CA ASP A 187 12.82 -1.60 -2.68
C ASP A 187 13.90 -1.79 -3.77
N GLY A 188 14.55 -0.70 -4.14
CA GLY A 188 15.45 -0.69 -5.29
C GLY A 188 14.71 -1.06 -6.59
N SER A 189 15.10 -2.18 -7.19
CA SER A 189 14.45 -2.75 -8.38
C SER A 189 13.43 -3.85 -8.03
N VAL A 190 13.25 -4.19 -6.75
CA VAL A 190 12.34 -5.23 -6.30
C VAL A 190 11.00 -4.63 -5.93
N VAL A 191 9.92 -5.20 -6.45
CA VAL A 191 8.53 -4.85 -6.10
C VAL A 191 7.87 -6.07 -5.49
N THR A 192 7.36 -5.93 -4.25
CA THR A 192 6.68 -7.00 -3.53
C THR A 192 5.36 -6.51 -2.98
N GLY A 193 4.40 -7.42 -2.81
CA GLY A 193 3.15 -7.08 -2.15
C GLY A 193 2.06 -8.12 -2.34
N THR A 194 0.83 -7.67 -2.27
CA THR A 194 -0.36 -8.50 -2.38
C THR A 194 -1.23 -8.09 -3.56
N TRP A 195 -2.00 -9.04 -4.06
CA TRP A 195 -2.98 -8.82 -5.11
C TRP A 195 -4.33 -9.43 -4.73
N VAL A 196 -5.39 -8.83 -5.24
CA VAL A 196 -6.77 -9.32 -5.09
C VAL A 196 -7.49 -9.14 -6.42
N GLU A 197 -8.17 -10.19 -6.88
CA GLU A 197 -9.07 -10.16 -8.02
C GLU A 197 -10.42 -10.74 -7.62
N THR A 198 -11.50 -10.08 -8.00
CA THR A 198 -12.86 -10.63 -7.85
C THR A 198 -13.38 -10.92 -9.24
N THR A 199 -13.68 -12.17 -9.53
CA THR A 199 -14.17 -12.59 -10.85
C THR A 199 -15.61 -12.14 -11.11
N ALA A 200 -15.99 -12.05 -12.38
CA ALA A 200 -17.35 -11.72 -12.77
C ALA A 200 -18.38 -12.68 -12.17
N LYS A 201 -19.52 -12.15 -11.70
CA LYS A 201 -20.60 -12.97 -11.07
C LYS A 201 -21.27 -13.91 -12.06
N ASP A 202 -21.33 -13.49 -13.32
CA ASP A 202 -21.88 -14.23 -14.46
C ASP A 202 -20.84 -15.10 -15.18
N GLY A 203 -19.57 -15.01 -14.78
CA GLY A 203 -18.48 -15.79 -15.33
C GLY A 203 -18.37 -17.21 -14.72
N TYR A 204 -17.45 -18.01 -15.26
CA TYR A 204 -17.21 -19.39 -14.81
C TYR A 204 -16.97 -19.51 -13.30
N TYR A 205 -16.25 -18.56 -12.71
CA TYR A 205 -15.89 -18.57 -11.28
C TYR A 205 -16.91 -17.87 -10.37
N ARG A 206 -18.03 -17.37 -10.92
CA ARG A 206 -19.21 -16.87 -10.20
C ARG A 206 -18.93 -15.86 -9.09
N GLY A 207 -18.07 -14.89 -9.34
CA GLY A 207 -17.74 -13.86 -8.35
C GLY A 207 -16.76 -14.31 -7.27
N ALA A 208 -16.01 -15.39 -7.49
CA ALA A 208 -14.98 -15.84 -6.56
C ALA A 208 -13.90 -14.75 -6.40
N ARG A 209 -13.46 -14.57 -5.16
CA ARG A 209 -12.39 -13.64 -4.81
C ARG A 209 -11.08 -14.43 -4.65
N TYR A 210 -10.12 -14.11 -5.50
CA TYR A 210 -8.76 -14.64 -5.44
C TYR A 210 -7.82 -13.60 -4.86
N HIS A 211 -6.82 -14.05 -4.14
CA HIS A 211 -5.82 -13.18 -3.53
C HIS A 211 -4.51 -13.94 -3.33
N GLY A 212 -3.43 -13.19 -3.20
CA GLY A 212 -2.12 -13.79 -2.96
C GLY A 212 -1.02 -12.76 -2.84
N ALA A 213 0.22 -13.25 -2.89
CA ALA A 213 1.43 -12.45 -2.90
C ALA A 213 2.01 -12.36 -4.31
N ILE A 214 2.80 -11.31 -4.55
CA ILE A 214 3.49 -11.09 -5.80
C ILE A 214 4.88 -10.51 -5.54
N GLN A 215 5.86 -10.97 -6.33
CA GLN A 215 7.19 -10.37 -6.39
C GLN A 215 7.59 -10.18 -7.84
N MET A 216 8.05 -8.97 -8.16
CA MET A 216 8.50 -8.58 -9.50
C MET A 216 9.84 -7.84 -9.42
N LEU A 217 10.55 -7.80 -10.53
CA LEU A 217 11.69 -6.93 -10.75
C LEU A 217 11.30 -5.85 -11.76
N VAL A 218 11.72 -4.63 -11.48
CA VAL A 218 11.62 -3.50 -12.41
C VAL A 218 12.82 -3.51 -13.33
N GLU A 219 12.59 -3.44 -14.63
CA GLU A 219 13.68 -3.24 -15.59
C GLU A 219 14.32 -1.85 -15.46
N PRO A 220 15.58 -1.69 -15.87
CA PRO A 220 16.29 -0.41 -15.73
C PRO A 220 15.60 0.77 -16.43
N THR A 221 14.80 0.51 -17.46
CA THR A 221 13.99 1.54 -18.15
C THR A 221 12.83 2.07 -17.33
N GLY A 222 12.42 1.35 -16.27
CA GLY A 222 11.26 1.68 -15.45
C GLY A 222 9.91 1.50 -16.16
N THR A 223 9.89 0.90 -17.36
CA THR A 223 8.67 0.74 -18.18
C THR A 223 8.08 -0.68 -18.16
N ARG A 224 8.78 -1.60 -17.49
CA ARG A 224 8.35 -2.98 -17.34
C ARG A 224 8.68 -3.50 -15.94
N MET A 225 7.72 -4.22 -15.35
CA MET A 225 7.90 -5.00 -14.14
C MET A 225 7.51 -6.44 -14.46
N ALA A 226 8.34 -7.42 -14.09
CA ALA A 226 8.05 -8.81 -14.37
C ALA A 226 8.45 -9.71 -13.20
N GLY A 227 7.64 -10.72 -12.92
CA GLY A 227 7.89 -11.66 -11.83
C GLY A 227 6.86 -12.76 -11.76
N LYS A 228 6.55 -13.17 -10.54
CA LYS A 228 5.60 -14.24 -10.28
C LYS A 228 4.63 -13.86 -9.16
N TRP A 229 3.44 -14.40 -9.27
CA TRP A 229 2.43 -14.38 -8.21
C TRP A 229 2.34 -15.77 -7.55
N THR A 230 1.86 -15.78 -6.32
CA THR A 230 1.41 -16.97 -5.59
C THR A 230 0.01 -16.71 -5.05
N GLY A 231 -0.84 -17.73 -4.99
CA GLY A 231 -2.18 -17.66 -4.44
C GLY A 231 -2.70 -19.05 -4.05
N PHE A 232 -3.82 -19.10 -3.36
CA PHE A 232 -4.40 -20.37 -2.89
C PHE A 232 -5.58 -20.79 -3.75
N GLY A 233 -5.62 -22.06 -4.12
CA GLY A 233 -6.77 -22.74 -4.71
C GLY A 233 -7.79 -23.20 -3.66
N LYS A 234 -8.80 -23.95 -4.10
CA LYS A 234 -9.91 -24.42 -3.24
C LYS A 234 -9.44 -25.34 -2.11
N ASP A 235 -8.43 -26.17 -2.37
CA ASP A 235 -7.96 -27.21 -1.46
C ASP A 235 -6.65 -26.80 -0.74
N MET A 236 -6.44 -25.50 -0.54
CA MET A 236 -5.22 -24.93 0.02
C MET A 236 -3.97 -25.13 -0.85
N ASP A 237 -4.14 -25.58 -2.09
CA ASP A 237 -3.05 -25.69 -3.06
C ASP A 237 -2.44 -24.33 -3.36
N VAL A 238 -1.11 -24.27 -3.39
CA VAL A 238 -0.38 -23.07 -3.79
C VAL A 238 -0.24 -23.04 -5.30
N ASN A 239 -0.95 -22.12 -5.93
CA ASN A 239 -0.82 -21.83 -7.35
C ASN A 239 0.17 -20.69 -7.57
N THR A 240 0.90 -20.73 -8.69
CA THR A 240 1.83 -19.69 -9.08
C THR A 240 1.88 -19.55 -10.60
N GLY A 241 2.21 -18.36 -11.08
CA GLY A 241 2.37 -18.10 -12.50
C GLY A 241 3.16 -16.81 -12.75
N PRO A 242 3.56 -16.55 -14.00
CA PRO A 242 4.20 -15.31 -14.38
C PRO A 242 3.20 -14.13 -14.28
N TRP A 243 3.74 -12.96 -13.92
CA TRP A 243 3.00 -11.69 -13.95
C TRP A 243 3.89 -10.59 -14.50
N GLU A 244 3.33 -9.79 -15.37
CA GLU A 244 4.02 -8.69 -16.03
C GLU A 244 3.15 -7.42 -16.00
N LEU A 245 3.79 -6.28 -15.75
CA LEU A 245 3.22 -4.94 -15.92
C LEU A 245 4.04 -4.21 -16.99
N ARG A 246 3.39 -3.63 -17.99
CA ARG A 246 4.02 -2.80 -19.03
C ARG A 246 3.40 -1.42 -19.04
N LEU A 247 4.22 -0.38 -18.90
CA LEU A 247 3.77 1.01 -18.95
C LEU A 247 3.16 1.31 -20.32
N GLN A 248 1.96 1.87 -20.31
CA GLN A 248 1.24 2.32 -21.50
C GLN A 248 1.26 3.85 -21.59
N ASP A 249 1.07 4.52 -20.47
CA ASP A 249 1.08 5.98 -20.40
C ASP A 249 1.56 6.40 -18.99
N ALA A 250 2.44 7.38 -18.91
CA ALA A 250 2.96 7.90 -17.64
C ALA A 250 1.96 8.86 -16.93
N SER A 251 0.88 9.24 -17.60
CA SER A 251 -0.16 10.10 -17.05
C SER A 251 -1.25 9.29 -16.34
N THR A 252 -1.74 9.82 -15.22
CA THR A 252 -2.89 9.31 -14.48
C THR A 252 -4.08 10.27 -14.51
N ASN A 253 -4.07 11.26 -15.40
CA ASN A 253 -5.19 12.19 -15.53
C ASN A 253 -6.45 11.48 -16.04
N GLN A 254 -7.60 12.07 -15.78
CA GLN A 254 -8.90 11.50 -16.13
C GLN A 254 -9.05 11.18 -17.63
N ALA A 255 -8.52 12.02 -18.50
CA ALA A 255 -8.61 11.82 -19.96
C ALA A 255 -7.78 10.60 -20.38
N THR A 256 -6.56 10.45 -19.88
CA THR A 256 -5.71 9.26 -20.12
C THR A 256 -6.38 8.00 -19.58
N VAL A 257 -6.84 7.99 -18.33
CA VAL A 257 -7.51 6.82 -17.75
C VAL A 257 -8.75 6.42 -18.53
N ALA A 258 -9.52 7.38 -19.05
CA ALA A 258 -10.70 7.12 -19.89
C ALA A 258 -10.34 6.42 -21.20
N GLN A 259 -9.18 6.69 -21.82
CA GLN A 259 -8.72 6.01 -23.05
C GLN A 259 -8.48 4.51 -22.82
N TYR A 260 -8.02 4.13 -21.62
CA TYR A 260 -7.74 2.75 -21.22
C TYR A 260 -8.89 2.09 -20.46
N ASN A 261 -10.05 2.76 -20.35
CA ASN A 261 -11.26 2.16 -19.78
C ASN A 261 -12.00 1.31 -20.82
N ARG A 262 -11.29 0.34 -21.40
CA ARG A 262 -11.75 -0.60 -22.42
C ARG A 262 -10.97 -1.92 -22.28
N PRO A 263 -11.48 -3.06 -22.76
CA PRO A 263 -10.74 -4.32 -22.74
C PRO A 263 -9.38 -4.19 -23.44
N PRO A 264 -8.30 -4.78 -22.89
CA PRO A 264 -7.01 -4.90 -23.57
C PRO A 264 -7.16 -5.68 -24.88
N GLN A 265 -6.43 -5.23 -25.92
CA GLN A 265 -6.39 -5.87 -27.23
C GLN A 265 -5.25 -6.86 -27.32
#